data_70b0a35753623bede7014681ea7ac2c8
#
_entry.id   70b0a35753623bede7014681ea7ac2c8
#
_cell.length_a   1.000
_cell.length_b   1.000
_cell.length_c   1.000
_cell.angle_alpha   90.00
_cell.angle_beta   90.00
_cell.angle_gamma   90.00
#
_symmetry.space_group_name_H-M   'P 1'
#
loop_
_entity.id
_entity.type
_entity.pdbx_description
1 polymer ?
#
loop_
_entity_poly.entity_id
_entity_poly.type
_entity_poly.pdbx_seq_one_letter_code
_entity_poly.pdbx_strand_id
1 'polypeptide(L)'
;MTPPSVTAVRQTARLAYNPALDGLRAVAILAVVAQHAGVPGLDGYHGVTLFFVISGYLITRLLLREHDRSGRIELRRFYRRRLARLGPALVVVVAATWVWLAATGEPISSYWGGIVGSLTYTTDLIQAVSGNGSVGHYYQWSWSLGVEELFYLVWPISLLLLVKWHRFAPAAIVLI
;
A
#
# COMPACT_ATOMS: atom_id res chain seq x y z
N MET A 1 -32.70 -32.83 8.60
CA MET A 1 -31.86 -31.65 8.36
C MET A 1 -30.71 -32.08 7.45
N THR A 2 -30.79 -31.73 6.17
CA THR A 2 -29.72 -32.03 5.20
C THR A 2 -28.53 -31.09 5.45
N PRO A 3 -27.29 -31.59 5.58
CA PRO A 3 -26.12 -30.73 5.76
C PRO A 3 -25.93 -29.83 4.51
N PRO A 4 -25.49 -28.59 4.68
CA PRO A 4 -25.28 -27.70 3.56
C PRO A 4 -24.24 -28.28 2.60
N SER A 5 -24.51 -28.18 1.29
CA SER A 5 -23.62 -28.73 0.26
C SER A 5 -22.23 -28.08 0.33
N VAL A 6 -21.17 -28.87 0.05
CA VAL A 6 -19.76 -28.42 0.05
C VAL A 6 -19.54 -27.18 -0.85
N THR A 7 -20.37 -27.02 -1.87
CA THR A 7 -20.38 -25.86 -2.78
C THR A 7 -20.87 -24.59 -2.09
N ALA A 8 -21.87 -24.65 -1.21
CA ALA A 8 -22.37 -23.51 -0.44
C ALA A 8 -21.33 -23.04 0.60
N VAL A 9 -20.62 -23.98 1.24
CA VAL A 9 -19.54 -23.66 2.19
C VAL A 9 -18.33 -23.01 1.49
N ARG A 10 -18.02 -23.39 0.25
CA ARG A 10 -16.94 -22.76 -0.52
C ARG A 10 -17.28 -21.34 -1.01
N GLN A 11 -18.56 -21.05 -1.29
CA GLN A 11 -18.98 -19.70 -1.74
C GLN A 11 -18.89 -18.64 -0.63
N THR A 12 -19.13 -19.01 0.63
CA THR A 12 -18.98 -18.08 1.76
C THR A 12 -17.51 -17.75 2.09
N ALA A 13 -16.57 -18.45 1.45
CA ALA A 13 -15.15 -18.37 1.76
C ALA A 13 -14.37 -17.30 0.99
N ARG A 14 -14.90 -16.74 -0.09
CA ARG A 14 -14.26 -15.62 -0.80
C ARG A 14 -14.68 -14.30 -0.16
N LEU A 15 -13.75 -13.31 -0.11
CA LEU A 15 -14.15 -11.92 0.11
C LEU A 15 -15.24 -11.65 -0.92
N ALA A 16 -16.47 -11.35 -0.48
CA ALA A 16 -17.46 -10.87 -1.43
C ALA A 16 -16.81 -9.68 -2.15
N TYR A 17 -16.54 -9.87 -3.45
CA TYR A 17 -16.04 -8.82 -4.31
C TYR A 17 -16.97 -7.63 -4.20
N ASN A 18 -16.45 -6.47 -3.86
CA ASN A 18 -17.24 -5.25 -3.76
C ASN A 18 -16.78 -4.28 -4.86
N PRO A 19 -17.48 -4.23 -5.99
CA PRO A 19 -17.12 -3.38 -7.12
C PRO A 19 -17.13 -1.88 -6.77
N ALA A 20 -17.88 -1.47 -5.73
CA ALA A 20 -17.88 -0.08 -5.28
C ALA A 20 -16.52 0.36 -4.74
N LEU A 21 -15.78 -0.52 -4.06
CA LEU A 21 -14.43 -0.21 -3.58
C LEU A 21 -13.43 -0.07 -4.73
N ASP A 22 -13.56 -0.87 -5.78
CA ASP A 22 -12.73 -0.72 -6.97
C ASP A 22 -13.10 0.55 -7.74
N GLY A 23 -14.39 0.90 -7.81
CA GLY A 23 -14.85 2.17 -8.36
C GLY A 23 -14.27 3.38 -7.60
N LEU A 24 -14.32 3.36 -6.28
CA LEU A 24 -13.73 4.41 -5.45
C LEU A 24 -12.20 4.51 -5.63
N ARG A 25 -11.50 3.38 -5.77
CA ARG A 25 -10.06 3.39 -6.08
C ARG A 25 -9.77 3.97 -7.46
N ALA A 26 -10.59 3.65 -8.45
CA ALA A 26 -10.46 4.24 -9.79
C ALA A 26 -10.65 5.77 -9.75
N VAL A 27 -11.65 6.26 -9.04
CA VAL A 27 -11.86 7.71 -8.83
C VAL A 27 -10.66 8.35 -8.14
N ALA A 28 -10.14 7.72 -7.08
CA ALA A 28 -8.96 8.19 -6.37
C ALA A 28 -7.73 8.31 -7.29
N ILE A 29 -7.47 7.28 -8.11
CA ILE A 29 -6.37 7.27 -9.08
C ILE A 29 -6.58 8.35 -10.16
N LEU A 30 -7.80 8.47 -10.70
CA LEU A 30 -8.11 9.48 -11.71
C LEU A 30 -7.91 10.91 -11.19
N ALA A 31 -8.25 11.19 -9.93
CA ALA A 31 -7.98 12.48 -9.31
C ALA A 31 -6.47 12.78 -9.25
N VAL A 32 -5.64 11.82 -8.88
CA VAL A 32 -4.18 11.94 -8.86
C VAL A 32 -3.63 12.16 -10.27
N VAL A 33 -4.08 11.39 -11.26
CA VAL A 33 -3.64 11.54 -12.67
C VAL A 33 -4.04 12.89 -13.23
N ALA A 34 -5.27 13.33 -12.96
CA ALA A 34 -5.77 14.64 -13.43
C ALA A 34 -4.95 15.81 -12.87
N GLN A 35 -4.58 15.76 -11.59
CA GLN A 35 -3.66 16.76 -11.01
C GLN A 35 -2.30 16.76 -11.72
N HIS A 36 -1.71 15.60 -11.96
CA HIS A 36 -0.43 15.51 -12.68
C HIS A 36 -0.53 15.97 -14.14
N ALA A 37 -1.72 15.84 -14.74
CA ALA A 37 -2.01 16.39 -16.07
C ALA A 37 -2.33 17.89 -16.07
N GLY A 38 -2.26 18.56 -14.91
CA GLY A 38 -2.50 20.00 -14.79
C GLY A 38 -3.97 20.40 -14.89
N VAL A 39 -4.93 19.48 -14.64
CA VAL A 39 -6.37 19.81 -14.65
C VAL A 39 -6.68 20.71 -13.44
N PRO A 40 -7.15 21.96 -13.67
CA PRO A 40 -7.41 22.89 -12.58
C PRO A 40 -8.59 22.44 -11.72
N GLY A 41 -8.50 22.71 -10.42
CA GLY A 41 -9.60 22.42 -9.46
C GLY A 41 -9.65 20.98 -8.94
N LEU A 42 -8.76 20.09 -9.40
CA LEU A 42 -8.61 18.74 -8.86
C LEU A 42 -7.34 18.65 -8.00
N ASP A 43 -7.53 18.34 -6.73
CA ASP A 43 -6.45 18.12 -5.77
C ASP A 43 -6.23 16.61 -5.60
N GLY A 44 -5.13 16.10 -6.17
CA GLY A 44 -4.74 14.68 -6.06
C GLY A 44 -4.40 14.26 -4.64
N TYR A 45 -4.11 15.19 -3.73
CA TYR A 45 -3.92 14.88 -2.31
C TYR A 45 -5.15 14.17 -1.72
N HIS A 46 -6.36 14.63 -2.06
CA HIS A 46 -7.60 13.96 -1.67
C HIS A 46 -7.73 12.56 -2.30
N GLY A 47 -7.25 12.39 -3.54
CA GLY A 47 -7.17 11.08 -4.19
C GLY A 47 -6.27 10.11 -3.43
N VAL A 48 -5.07 10.56 -3.06
CA VAL A 48 -4.13 9.77 -2.25
C VAL A 48 -4.75 9.41 -0.90
N THR A 49 -5.35 10.38 -0.21
CA THR A 49 -6.01 10.16 1.10
C THR A 49 -7.13 9.12 1.00
N LEU A 50 -8.01 9.24 0.00
CA LEU A 50 -9.07 8.27 -0.24
C LEU A 50 -8.52 6.87 -0.51
N PHE A 51 -7.45 6.79 -1.30
CA PHE A 51 -6.77 5.52 -1.60
C PHE A 51 -6.21 4.87 -0.33
N PHE A 52 -5.62 5.64 0.60
CA PHE A 52 -5.14 5.14 1.89
C PHE A 52 -6.26 4.59 2.77
N VAL A 53 -7.38 5.31 2.87
CA VAL A 53 -8.55 4.87 3.66
C VAL A 53 -9.08 3.54 3.13
N ILE A 54 -9.26 3.41 1.81
CA ILE A 54 -9.75 2.17 1.18
C ILE A 54 -8.75 1.03 1.39
N SER A 55 -7.46 1.30 1.23
CA SER A 55 -6.39 0.31 1.42
C SER A 55 -6.34 -0.18 2.86
N GLY A 56 -6.42 0.71 3.85
CA GLY A 56 -6.47 0.37 5.27
C GLY A 56 -7.66 -0.53 5.60
N TYR A 57 -8.85 -0.18 5.11
CA TYR A 57 -10.05 -0.99 5.27
C TYR A 57 -9.89 -2.40 4.67
N LEU A 58 -9.40 -2.49 3.42
CA LEU A 58 -9.26 -3.77 2.74
C LEU A 58 -8.22 -4.67 3.41
N ILE A 59 -7.09 -4.11 3.85
CA ILE A 59 -6.05 -4.87 4.54
C ILE A 59 -6.56 -5.37 5.88
N THR A 60 -7.21 -4.52 6.66
CA THR A 60 -7.80 -4.89 7.94
C THR A 60 -8.78 -6.05 7.77
N ARG A 61 -9.71 -5.94 6.81
CA ARG A 61 -10.66 -7.03 6.51
C ARG A 61 -9.97 -8.31 6.07
N LEU A 62 -8.93 -8.21 5.24
CA LEU A 62 -8.17 -9.37 4.76
C LEU A 62 -7.50 -10.11 5.91
N LEU A 63 -6.80 -9.38 6.78
CA LEU A 63 -6.03 -9.94 7.89
C LEU A 63 -6.93 -10.48 9.01
N LEU A 64 -8.02 -9.78 9.34
CA LEU A 64 -9.00 -10.29 10.31
C LEU A 64 -9.65 -11.58 9.82
N ARG A 65 -10.05 -11.66 8.55
CA ARG A 65 -10.58 -12.91 7.97
C ARG A 65 -9.56 -14.05 7.93
N GLU A 66 -8.29 -13.75 7.69
CA GLU A 66 -7.22 -14.75 7.79
C GLU A 66 -7.13 -15.27 9.23
N HIS A 67 -7.19 -14.35 10.20
CA HIS A 67 -7.21 -14.70 11.62
C HIS A 67 -8.42 -15.57 12.00
N ASP A 68 -9.63 -15.19 11.58
CA ASP A 68 -10.87 -15.93 11.88
C ASP A 68 -10.85 -17.36 11.32
N ARG A 69 -10.19 -17.57 10.18
CA ARG A 69 -10.12 -18.86 9.49
C ARG A 69 -9.01 -19.78 10.01
N SER A 70 -7.83 -19.20 10.30
CA SER A 70 -6.62 -19.97 10.61
C SER A 70 -6.12 -19.78 12.04
N GLY A 71 -6.76 -18.91 12.83
CA GLY A 71 -6.33 -18.53 14.16
C GLY A 71 -5.05 -17.69 14.20
N ARG A 72 -4.51 -17.33 13.04
CA ARG A 72 -3.24 -16.58 12.91
C ARG A 72 -3.22 -15.66 11.72
N ILE A 73 -2.38 -14.61 11.79
CA ILE A 73 -2.07 -13.69 10.68
C ILE A 73 -0.68 -14.02 10.16
N GLU A 74 -0.56 -14.40 8.89
CA GLU A 74 0.71 -14.74 8.24
C GLU A 74 1.34 -13.55 7.54
N LEU A 75 2.00 -12.65 8.30
CA LEU A 75 2.62 -11.42 7.78
C LEU A 75 3.60 -11.69 6.63
N ARG A 76 4.42 -12.75 6.73
CA ARG A 76 5.37 -13.12 5.66
C ARG A 76 4.67 -13.39 4.33
N ARG A 77 3.54 -14.07 4.35
CA ARG A 77 2.73 -14.36 3.16
C ARG A 77 2.10 -13.09 2.60
N PHE A 78 1.64 -12.18 3.48
CA PHE A 78 1.10 -10.88 3.11
C PHE A 78 2.16 -10.04 2.38
N TYR A 79 3.34 -9.83 2.97
CA TYR A 79 4.41 -9.01 2.37
C TYR A 79 4.94 -9.59 1.06
N ARG A 80 5.14 -10.91 0.98
CA ARG A 80 5.59 -11.58 -0.25
C ARG A 80 4.62 -11.36 -1.41
N ARG A 81 3.30 -11.49 -1.18
CA ARG A 81 2.29 -11.23 -2.22
C ARG A 81 2.30 -9.78 -2.66
N ARG A 82 2.50 -8.86 -1.74
CA ARG A 82 2.55 -7.43 -2.04
C ARG A 82 3.79 -7.08 -2.85
N LEU A 83 4.96 -7.52 -2.43
CA LEU A 83 6.22 -7.30 -3.15
C LEU A 83 6.15 -7.89 -4.57
N ALA A 84 5.62 -9.09 -4.73
CA ALA A 84 5.45 -9.71 -6.04
C ALA A 84 4.47 -8.95 -6.96
N ARG A 85 3.52 -8.20 -6.38
CA ARG A 85 2.55 -7.40 -7.14
C ARG A 85 3.11 -6.03 -7.56
N LEU A 86 3.82 -5.35 -6.67
CA LEU A 86 4.26 -3.96 -6.86
C LEU A 86 5.71 -3.87 -7.36
N GLY A 87 6.57 -4.76 -6.90
CA GLY A 87 8.00 -4.74 -7.21
C GLY A 87 8.32 -4.72 -8.70
N PRO A 88 7.74 -5.62 -9.53
CA PRO A 88 8.02 -5.63 -10.96
C PRO A 88 7.65 -4.32 -11.66
N ALA A 89 6.48 -3.75 -11.35
CA ALA A 89 6.06 -2.47 -11.93
C ALA A 89 7.00 -1.33 -11.52
N LEU A 90 7.39 -1.26 -10.24
CA LEU A 90 8.32 -0.27 -9.74
C LEU A 90 9.68 -0.35 -10.44
N VAL A 91 10.24 -1.56 -10.58
CA VAL A 91 11.52 -1.77 -11.27
C VAL A 91 11.44 -1.31 -12.73
N VAL A 92 10.34 -1.62 -13.43
CA VAL A 92 10.14 -1.18 -14.82
C VAL A 92 10.09 0.34 -14.91
N VAL A 93 9.34 1.03 -14.03
CA VAL A 93 9.23 2.49 -14.04
C VAL A 93 10.58 3.14 -13.72
N VAL A 94 11.29 2.68 -12.69
CA VAL A 94 12.61 3.21 -12.33
C VAL A 94 13.62 2.99 -13.46
N ALA A 95 13.64 1.80 -14.08
CA ALA A 95 14.52 1.50 -15.20
C ALA A 95 14.18 2.34 -16.44
N ALA A 96 12.91 2.52 -16.77
CA ALA A 96 12.48 3.37 -17.88
C ALA A 96 12.88 4.84 -17.65
N THR A 97 12.72 5.36 -16.44
CA THR A 97 13.17 6.71 -16.08
C THR A 97 14.69 6.83 -16.21
N TRP A 98 15.44 5.83 -15.76
CA TRP A 98 16.89 5.79 -15.91
C TRP A 98 17.34 5.80 -17.37
N VAL A 99 16.71 4.99 -18.23
CA VAL A 99 16.98 4.97 -19.68
C VAL A 99 16.65 6.33 -20.31
N TRP A 100 15.54 6.96 -19.92
CA TRP A 100 15.16 8.28 -20.38
C TRP A 100 16.22 9.34 -20.01
N LEU A 101 16.69 9.35 -18.76
CA LEU A 101 17.75 10.26 -18.29
C LEU A 101 19.04 10.08 -19.10
N ALA A 102 19.44 8.84 -19.33
CA ALA A 102 20.62 8.53 -20.13
C ALA A 102 20.47 8.98 -21.60
N ALA A 103 19.29 8.83 -22.19
CA ALA A 103 19.01 9.24 -23.57
C ALA A 103 18.93 10.78 -23.75
N THR A 104 18.53 11.49 -22.71
CA THR A 104 18.43 12.97 -22.73
C THR A 104 19.70 13.68 -22.30
N GLY A 105 20.73 12.93 -21.88
CA GLY A 105 22.00 13.49 -21.42
C GLY A 105 21.95 14.10 -20.02
N GLU A 106 20.89 13.81 -19.26
CA GLU A 106 20.76 14.27 -17.89
C GLU A 106 21.80 13.59 -16.96
N PRO A 107 22.40 14.32 -16.05
CA PRO A 107 23.43 13.75 -15.15
C PRO A 107 22.79 12.78 -14.15
N ILE A 108 22.90 11.49 -14.40
CA ILE A 108 22.33 10.41 -13.55
C ILE A 108 22.76 10.57 -12.08
N SER A 109 23.96 11.12 -11.84
CA SER A 109 24.46 11.39 -10.49
C SER A 109 23.54 12.27 -9.65
N SER A 110 22.79 13.18 -10.29
CA SER A 110 21.83 14.06 -9.61
C SER A 110 20.54 13.36 -9.18
N TYR A 111 20.30 12.12 -9.64
CA TYR A 111 19.08 11.37 -9.39
C TYR A 111 19.27 10.13 -8.51
N TRP A 112 20.48 9.88 -8.00
CA TRP A 112 20.74 8.71 -7.17
C TRP A 112 19.84 8.63 -5.94
N GLY A 113 19.56 9.75 -5.27
CA GLY A 113 18.64 9.80 -4.14
C GLY A 113 17.23 9.33 -4.53
N GLY A 114 16.75 9.74 -5.70
CA GLY A 114 15.45 9.31 -6.23
C GLY A 114 15.43 7.84 -6.65
N ILE A 115 16.47 7.35 -7.32
CA ILE A 115 16.58 5.95 -7.74
C ILE A 115 16.59 5.03 -6.52
N VAL A 116 17.50 5.28 -5.56
CA VAL A 116 17.61 4.49 -4.35
C VAL A 116 16.36 4.62 -3.49
N GLY A 117 15.86 5.85 -3.29
CA GLY A 117 14.66 6.12 -2.51
C GLY A 117 13.43 5.41 -3.06
N SER A 118 13.24 5.42 -4.38
CA SER A 118 12.12 4.71 -5.03
C SER A 118 12.23 3.19 -4.86
N LEU A 119 13.40 2.61 -5.07
CA LEU A 119 13.61 1.16 -4.95
C LEU A 119 13.52 0.64 -3.51
N THR A 120 13.87 1.49 -2.55
CA THR A 120 13.82 1.16 -1.11
C THR A 120 12.56 1.68 -0.41
N TYR A 121 11.67 2.37 -1.13
CA TYR A 121 10.47 3.02 -0.59
C TYR A 121 10.77 4.07 0.50
N THR A 122 11.91 4.76 0.39
CA THR A 122 12.37 5.76 1.38
C THR A 122 12.47 7.17 0.80
N THR A 123 11.84 7.44 -0.33
CA THR A 123 11.89 8.74 -1.00
C THR A 123 11.37 9.86 -0.10
N ASP A 124 10.26 9.62 0.60
CA ASP A 124 9.67 10.52 1.59
C ASP A 124 10.65 10.86 2.73
N LEU A 125 11.35 9.86 3.23
CA LEU A 125 12.36 10.03 4.28
C LEU A 125 13.58 10.83 3.78
N ILE A 126 14.07 10.52 2.56
CA ILE A 126 15.17 11.25 1.93
C ILE A 126 14.80 12.72 1.73
N GLN A 127 13.59 13.00 1.23
CA GLN A 127 13.08 14.36 1.06
C GLN A 127 12.93 15.11 2.39
N ALA A 128 12.44 14.43 3.44
CA ALA A 128 12.26 15.02 4.75
C ALA A 128 13.61 15.43 5.40
N VAL A 129 14.66 14.62 5.19
CA VAL A 129 15.98 14.86 5.80
C VAL A 129 16.85 15.77 4.95
N SER A 130 16.85 15.60 3.63
CA SER A 130 17.81 16.25 2.72
C SER A 130 17.16 17.31 1.80
N GLY A 131 15.86 17.53 1.91
CA GLY A 131 15.08 18.45 1.09
C GLY A 131 14.61 17.85 -0.23
N ASN A 132 13.61 18.49 -0.85
CA ASN A 132 12.94 17.98 -2.06
C ASN A 132 13.87 17.86 -3.28
N GLY A 133 14.96 18.62 -3.34
CA GLY A 133 15.94 18.56 -4.43
C GLY A 133 16.80 17.29 -4.44
N SER A 134 16.91 16.59 -3.29
CA SER A 134 17.80 15.44 -3.13
C SER A 134 17.42 14.21 -3.93
N VAL A 135 16.16 14.10 -4.37
CA VAL A 135 15.65 12.95 -5.14
C VAL A 135 15.48 13.26 -6.63
N GLY A 136 15.66 14.54 -7.04
CA GLY A 136 15.42 14.99 -8.40
C GLY A 136 13.93 14.96 -8.81
N HIS A 137 13.54 15.83 -9.73
CA HIS A 137 12.13 16.03 -10.08
C HIS A 137 11.46 14.79 -10.72
N TYR A 138 12.21 13.95 -11.44
CA TYR A 138 11.67 12.75 -12.07
C TYR A 138 11.29 11.64 -11.09
N TYR A 139 11.74 11.70 -9.83
CA TYR A 139 11.45 10.71 -8.79
C TYR A 139 10.58 11.26 -7.65
N GLN A 140 10.18 12.53 -7.71
CA GLN A 140 9.35 13.14 -6.67
C GLN A 140 8.00 12.42 -6.48
N TRP A 141 7.43 11.84 -7.51
CA TRP A 141 6.18 11.09 -7.44
C TRP A 141 6.24 9.89 -6.47
N SER A 142 7.42 9.37 -6.21
CA SER A 142 7.57 8.15 -5.41
C SER A 142 7.46 8.38 -3.89
N TRP A 143 7.34 9.64 -3.41
CA TRP A 143 7.13 9.94 -2.00
C TRP A 143 5.84 9.29 -1.45
N SER A 144 4.75 9.35 -2.19
CA SER A 144 3.47 8.77 -1.78
C SER A 144 3.54 7.24 -1.71
N LEU A 145 4.35 6.63 -2.57
CA LEU A 145 4.62 5.19 -2.54
C LEU A 145 5.40 4.81 -1.29
N GLY A 146 6.37 5.61 -0.85
CA GLY A 146 7.12 5.43 0.40
C GLY A 146 6.19 5.46 1.61
N VAL A 147 5.33 6.48 1.71
CA VAL A 147 4.33 6.59 2.78
C VAL A 147 3.36 5.40 2.77
N GLU A 148 2.93 4.96 1.57
CA GLU A 148 2.06 3.81 1.42
C GLU A 148 2.71 2.52 1.92
N GLU A 149 3.96 2.27 1.56
CA GLU A 149 4.68 1.06 2.01
C GLU A 149 4.98 1.09 3.51
N LEU A 150 5.29 2.24 4.08
CA LEU A 150 5.43 2.40 5.52
C LEU A 150 4.11 2.08 6.25
N PHE A 151 2.99 2.58 5.75
CA PHE A 151 1.67 2.22 6.27
C PHE A 151 1.41 0.71 6.21
N TYR A 152 1.71 0.07 5.08
CA TYR A 152 1.55 -1.37 4.93
C TYR A 152 2.53 -2.19 5.77
N LEU A 153 3.66 -1.64 6.12
CA LEU A 153 4.58 -2.28 7.07
C LEU A 153 4.04 -2.21 8.49
N VAL A 154 3.63 -1.03 8.92
CA VAL A 154 3.24 -0.76 10.31
C VAL A 154 1.84 -1.32 10.62
N TRP A 155 0.85 -1.10 9.76
CA TRP A 155 -0.54 -1.42 10.04
C TRP A 155 -0.82 -2.91 10.32
N PRO A 156 -0.33 -3.88 9.51
CA PRO A 156 -0.53 -5.30 9.80
C PRO A 156 0.11 -5.76 11.11
N ILE A 157 1.26 -5.19 11.48
CA ILE A 157 1.94 -5.47 12.74
C ILE A 157 1.11 -4.93 13.90
N SER A 158 0.65 -3.68 13.81
CA SER A 158 -0.22 -3.07 14.81
C SER A 158 -1.51 -3.86 15.01
N LEU A 159 -2.14 -4.29 13.91
CA LEU A 159 -3.34 -5.12 13.97
C LEU A 159 -3.09 -6.46 14.65
N LEU A 160 -1.95 -7.12 14.33
CA LEU A 160 -1.55 -8.37 14.98
C LEU A 160 -1.37 -8.18 16.50
N LEU A 161 -0.74 -7.08 16.92
CA LEU A 161 -0.55 -6.75 18.34
C LEU A 161 -1.90 -6.48 19.03
N LEU A 162 -2.80 -5.73 18.39
CA LEU A 162 -4.14 -5.46 18.91
C LEU A 162 -4.96 -6.75 19.07
N VAL A 163 -4.94 -7.64 18.06
CA VAL A 163 -5.64 -8.92 18.13
C VAL A 163 -5.09 -9.79 19.26
N LYS A 164 -3.77 -9.82 19.46
CA LYS A 164 -3.14 -10.51 20.59
C LYS A 164 -3.55 -9.88 21.92
N TRP A 165 -3.49 -8.56 22.03
CA TRP A 165 -3.87 -7.83 23.26
C TRP A 165 -5.30 -8.13 23.68
N HIS A 166 -6.27 -8.07 22.75
CA HIS A 166 -7.66 -8.41 23.04
C HIS A 166 -7.88 -9.83 23.54
N ARG A 167 -7.02 -10.78 23.20
CA ARG A 167 -7.05 -12.14 23.76
C ARG A 167 -6.62 -12.21 25.22
N PHE A 168 -5.78 -11.28 25.67
CA PHE A 168 -5.29 -11.21 27.06
C PHE A 168 -6.09 -10.23 27.93
N ALA A 169 -6.76 -9.24 27.33
CA ALA A 169 -7.54 -8.23 28.06
C ALA A 169 -8.68 -8.81 28.93
N PRO A 170 -9.50 -9.78 28.49
CA PRO A 170 -10.53 -10.33 29.35
C PRO A 170 -9.97 -11.06 30.59
N ALA A 171 -8.79 -11.66 30.53
CA ALA A 171 -8.13 -12.27 31.67
C ALA A 171 -7.62 -11.25 32.69
N ALA A 172 -7.23 -10.04 32.25
CA ALA A 172 -6.81 -8.95 33.11
C ALA A 172 -7.98 -8.25 33.82
N ILE A 173 -9.16 -8.21 33.19
CA ILE A 173 -10.37 -7.60 33.77
C ILE A 173 -10.99 -8.50 34.87
N VAL A 174 -10.75 -9.80 34.83
CA VAL A 174 -11.24 -10.76 35.87
C VAL A 174 -10.37 -10.73 37.13
N LEU A 175 -9.19 -10.09 37.09
CA LEU A 175 -8.24 -9.97 38.21
C LEU A 175 -8.26 -8.62 38.93
N ILE A 176 -9.18 -7.70 38.57
CA ILE A 176 -9.49 -6.43 39.26
C ILE A 176 -10.91 -6.47 39.81
#